data_f065b4d65b6c7c2ed078e58d54aa84c4
#
_entry.id   f065b4d65b6c7c2ed078e58d54aa84c4
#
_cell.length_a   1.000
_cell.length_b   1.000
_cell.length_c   1.000
_cell.angle_alpha   90.00
_cell.angle_beta   90.00
_cell.angle_gamma   90.00
#
_symmetry.space_group_name_H-M   'P 1'
#
loop_
_entity.id
_entity.type
_entity.pdbx_description
1 polymer ?
#
loop_
_entity_poly.entity_id
_entity_poly.type
_entity_poly.pdbx_seq_one_letter_code
_entity_poly.pdbx_strand_id
1 'polypeptide(L)'
;MPIERIGVERTGAGGQNLPFSPAVRAGDFVFISGQVAMKENGEIEPGGIEAQTRRTMDNVVAVLAKAGCTLEDVAKVNVWLDDTRDFWIFNKIYASYFPNGAPARSTVKSQLMVDAKIEIDVVAYKPL
;
A
#
# COMPACT_ATOMS: atom_id res chain seq x y z
N MET A 1 7.97 -22.57 -9.41
CA MET A 1 8.81 -21.37 -9.50
C MET A 1 9.08 -20.84 -8.11
N PRO A 2 10.31 -20.47 -7.83
CA PRO A 2 10.59 -19.85 -6.55
C PRO A 2 9.95 -18.46 -6.47
N ILE A 3 9.81 -18.01 -5.26
CA ILE A 3 9.32 -16.67 -4.98
C ILE A 3 10.41 -15.65 -5.33
N GLU A 4 10.05 -14.60 -6.03
CA GLU A 4 10.94 -13.49 -6.32
C GLU A 4 10.67 -12.36 -5.35
N ARG A 5 11.70 -11.94 -4.62
CA ARG A 5 11.61 -10.82 -3.70
C ARG A 5 12.03 -9.54 -4.40
N ILE A 6 11.26 -8.48 -4.24
CA ILE A 6 11.43 -7.23 -4.97
C ILE A 6 11.66 -6.10 -3.99
N GLY A 7 12.66 -5.27 -4.25
CA GLY A 7 12.94 -4.10 -3.45
C GLY A 7 13.61 -4.39 -2.11
N VAL A 8 14.32 -5.51 -1.98
CA VAL A 8 14.84 -6.00 -0.70
C VAL A 8 15.97 -5.16 -0.10
N GLU A 9 16.53 -4.22 -0.83
CA GLU A 9 17.66 -3.40 -0.35
C GLU A 9 17.20 -2.23 0.51
N ARG A 10 15.90 -2.12 0.73
CA ARG A 10 15.32 -1.03 1.49
C ARG A 10 15.64 -1.17 2.97
N THR A 11 16.06 -0.06 3.61
CA THR A 11 16.20 0.01 5.06
C THR A 11 15.01 0.76 5.64
N GLY A 12 14.62 0.38 6.85
CA GLY A 12 13.54 1.05 7.57
C GLY A 12 14.02 2.29 8.32
N ALA A 13 13.11 2.92 9.03
CA ALA A 13 13.42 4.03 9.92
C ALA A 13 14.48 3.60 10.93
N GLY A 14 15.44 4.47 11.22
CA GLY A 14 16.54 4.14 12.11
C GLY A 14 17.64 3.33 11.46
N GLY A 15 17.58 3.10 10.15
CA GLY A 15 18.63 2.39 9.41
C GLY A 15 18.62 0.88 9.57
N GLN A 16 17.58 0.32 10.18
CA GLN A 16 17.47 -1.13 10.34
C GLN A 16 16.83 -1.76 9.09
N ASN A 17 17.31 -2.94 8.73
CA ASN A 17 16.66 -3.74 7.70
C ASN A 17 15.36 -4.29 8.25
N LEU A 18 14.28 -4.10 7.48
CA LEU A 18 12.98 -4.62 7.85
C LEU A 18 12.89 -6.10 7.48
N PRO A 19 12.28 -6.94 8.33
CA PRO A 19 12.19 -8.37 8.09
C PRO A 19 11.07 -8.74 7.11
N PHE A 20 10.92 -7.97 6.04
CA PHE A 20 9.95 -8.25 4.98
C PHE A 20 10.41 -7.54 3.70
N SER A 21 9.95 -8.05 2.57
CA SER A 21 10.21 -7.44 1.26
C SER A 21 9.09 -6.46 0.93
N PRO A 22 9.38 -5.36 0.26
CA PRO A 22 8.32 -4.47 -0.23
C PRO A 22 7.30 -5.17 -1.11
N ALA A 23 7.75 -6.10 -1.94
CA ALA A 23 6.87 -6.89 -2.78
C ALA A 23 7.45 -8.29 -3.01
N VAL A 24 6.57 -9.23 -3.34
CA VAL A 24 6.95 -10.61 -3.65
C VAL A 24 6.12 -11.05 -4.85
N ARG A 25 6.79 -11.63 -5.86
CA ARG A 25 6.09 -12.29 -6.95
C ARG A 25 6.05 -13.78 -6.68
N ALA A 26 4.87 -14.37 -6.80
CA ALA A 26 4.66 -15.82 -6.73
C ALA A 26 3.80 -16.19 -7.93
N GLY A 27 4.43 -16.77 -8.97
CA GLY A 27 3.74 -17.08 -10.22
C GLY A 27 3.21 -15.81 -10.88
N ASP A 28 1.92 -15.79 -11.16
CA ASP A 28 1.26 -14.65 -11.81
C ASP A 28 0.79 -13.58 -10.82
N PHE A 29 0.99 -13.79 -9.53
CA PHE A 29 0.53 -12.86 -8.49
C PHE A 29 1.70 -12.08 -7.90
N VAL A 30 1.42 -10.82 -7.55
CA VAL A 30 2.37 -9.96 -6.86
C VAL A 30 1.71 -9.48 -5.58
N PHE A 31 2.41 -9.68 -4.48
CA PHE A 31 1.95 -9.31 -3.13
C PHE A 31 2.76 -8.10 -2.68
N ILE A 32 2.05 -7.02 -2.35
CA ILE A 32 2.67 -5.78 -1.89
C ILE A 32 2.49 -5.71 -0.38
N SER A 33 3.59 -5.53 0.35
CA SER A 33 3.55 -5.34 1.80
C SER A 33 2.78 -4.09 2.17
N GLY A 34 2.27 -4.04 3.38
CA GLY A 34 1.51 -2.90 3.88
C GLY A 34 2.28 -1.59 3.71
N GLN A 35 1.60 -0.61 3.13
CA GLN A 35 2.14 0.72 2.92
C GLN A 35 1.38 1.69 3.82
N VAL A 36 2.12 2.61 4.43
CA VAL A 36 1.56 3.69 5.22
C VAL A 36 1.91 5.03 4.56
N ALA A 37 1.47 6.13 5.16
CA ALA A 37 1.68 7.46 4.59
C ALA A 37 3.10 7.99 4.89
N MET A 38 4.10 7.17 4.59
CA MET A 38 5.49 7.52 4.88
C MET A 38 6.11 8.27 3.70
N LYS A 39 6.73 9.40 4.01
CA LYS A 39 7.46 10.19 3.03
C LYS A 39 8.85 9.59 2.79
N GLU A 40 9.54 10.08 1.78
CA GLU A 40 10.87 9.57 1.42
C GLU A 40 11.87 9.72 2.57
N ASN A 41 11.71 10.74 3.41
CA ASN A 41 12.61 10.98 4.55
C ASN A 41 12.29 10.10 5.76
N GLY A 42 11.32 9.18 5.67
CA GLY A 42 10.94 8.27 6.75
C GLY A 42 9.90 8.82 7.70
N GLU A 43 9.47 10.06 7.52
CA GLU A 43 8.43 10.65 8.37
C GLU A 43 7.04 10.40 7.79
N ILE A 44 6.04 10.33 8.69
CA ILE A 44 4.65 10.18 8.26
C ILE A 44 4.16 11.54 7.72
N GLU A 45 3.44 11.51 6.61
CA GLU A 45 2.86 12.69 5.99
C GLU A 45 1.98 13.40 6.99
N PRO A 46 2.23 14.71 7.27
CA PRO A 46 1.37 15.46 8.17
C PRO A 46 0.03 15.76 7.53
N GLY A 47 -0.94 16.10 8.36
CA GLY A 47 -2.28 16.42 7.89
C GLY A 47 -3.25 15.30 8.17
N GLY A 48 -4.44 15.41 7.57
CA GLY A 48 -5.51 14.50 7.85
C GLY A 48 -5.55 13.31 6.91
N ILE A 49 -6.71 12.64 6.93
CA ILE A 49 -6.89 11.40 6.17
C ILE A 49 -6.75 11.62 4.66
N GLU A 50 -7.14 12.79 4.13
CA GLU A 50 -6.99 13.03 2.69
C GLU A 50 -5.51 12.98 2.29
N ALA A 51 -4.65 13.75 2.97
CA ALA A 51 -3.22 13.79 2.66
C ALA A 51 -2.58 12.41 2.85
N GLN A 52 -2.96 11.73 3.94
CA GLN A 52 -2.38 10.41 4.22
C GLN A 52 -2.85 9.35 3.26
N THR A 53 -4.09 9.39 2.82
CA THR A 53 -4.57 8.44 1.80
C THR A 53 -3.81 8.63 0.49
N ARG A 54 -3.62 9.87 0.05
CA ARG A 54 -2.87 10.14 -1.18
C ARG A 54 -1.43 9.64 -1.09
N ARG A 55 -0.74 9.93 0.01
CA ARG A 55 0.65 9.47 0.19
C ARG A 55 0.71 7.94 0.21
N THR A 56 -0.20 7.29 0.93
CA THR A 56 -0.22 5.83 1.02
C THR A 56 -0.46 5.21 -0.35
N MET A 57 -1.44 5.73 -1.10
CA MET A 57 -1.72 5.22 -2.45
C MET A 57 -0.55 5.46 -3.39
N ASP A 58 0.10 6.63 -3.31
CA ASP A 58 1.28 6.89 -4.13
C ASP A 58 2.41 5.92 -3.80
N ASN A 59 2.57 5.56 -2.53
CA ASN A 59 3.56 4.56 -2.13
C ASN A 59 3.21 3.17 -2.69
N VAL A 60 1.94 2.80 -2.68
CA VAL A 60 1.47 1.55 -3.29
C VAL A 60 1.82 1.54 -4.79
N VAL A 61 1.53 2.64 -5.49
CA VAL A 61 1.84 2.76 -6.92
C VAL A 61 3.33 2.60 -7.17
N ALA A 62 4.17 3.22 -6.34
CA ALA A 62 5.62 3.14 -6.50
C ALA A 62 6.14 1.71 -6.33
N VAL A 63 5.62 0.97 -5.34
CA VAL A 63 6.04 -0.43 -5.13
C VAL A 63 5.53 -1.31 -6.26
N LEU A 64 4.28 -1.11 -6.71
CA LEU A 64 3.75 -1.85 -7.86
C LEU A 64 4.63 -1.66 -9.09
N ALA A 65 5.09 -0.43 -9.34
CA ALA A 65 5.95 -0.13 -10.49
C ALA A 65 7.25 -0.92 -10.44
N LYS A 66 7.83 -1.10 -9.26
CA LYS A 66 9.05 -1.92 -9.09
C LYS A 66 8.80 -3.38 -9.49
N ALA A 67 7.57 -3.83 -9.39
CA ALA A 67 7.18 -5.20 -9.75
C ALA A 67 6.64 -5.29 -11.18
N GLY A 68 6.68 -4.20 -11.94
CA GLY A 68 6.15 -4.18 -13.30
C GLY A 68 4.64 -4.11 -13.37
N CYS A 69 3.98 -3.64 -12.31
CA CYS A 69 2.52 -3.59 -12.22
C CYS A 69 2.01 -2.16 -12.13
N THR A 70 0.74 -1.99 -12.43
CA THR A 70 0.02 -0.74 -12.21
C THR A 70 -1.21 -1.03 -11.35
N LEU A 71 -1.95 0.02 -10.98
CA LEU A 71 -3.19 -0.15 -10.20
C LEU A 71 -4.24 -0.96 -10.96
N GLU A 72 -4.20 -0.97 -12.28
CA GLU A 72 -5.14 -1.77 -13.07
C GLU A 72 -4.91 -3.28 -12.91
N ASP A 73 -3.74 -3.68 -12.45
CA ASP A 73 -3.44 -5.09 -12.19
C ASP A 73 -3.91 -5.54 -10.80
N VAL A 74 -4.38 -4.62 -9.96
CA VAL A 74 -4.72 -4.94 -8.56
C VAL A 74 -6.06 -5.67 -8.51
N ALA A 75 -6.07 -6.84 -7.88
CA ALA A 75 -7.26 -7.68 -7.73
C ALA A 75 -7.88 -7.54 -6.34
N LYS A 76 -7.07 -7.35 -5.31
CA LYS A 76 -7.54 -7.28 -3.93
C LYS A 76 -6.77 -6.24 -3.15
N VAL A 77 -7.49 -5.50 -2.32
CA VAL A 77 -6.92 -4.47 -1.42
C VAL A 77 -7.42 -4.73 -0.01
N ASN A 78 -6.52 -4.64 0.95
CA ASN A 78 -6.86 -4.61 2.37
C ASN A 78 -6.50 -3.23 2.93
N VAL A 79 -7.41 -2.64 3.68
CA VAL A 79 -7.25 -1.30 4.24
C VAL A 79 -7.48 -1.35 5.73
N TRP A 80 -6.60 -0.71 6.48
CA TRP A 80 -6.74 -0.48 7.92
C TRP A 80 -6.81 1.03 8.15
N LEU A 81 -7.88 1.47 8.82
CA LEU A 81 -8.05 2.88 9.23
C LEU A 81 -8.05 2.94 10.75
N ASP A 82 -7.37 3.91 11.32
CA ASP A 82 -7.35 4.05 12.78
C ASP A 82 -8.61 4.73 13.34
N ASP A 83 -9.42 5.35 12.48
CA ASP A 83 -10.61 6.08 12.90
C ASP A 83 -11.74 5.87 11.89
N THR A 84 -12.87 5.33 12.35
CA THR A 84 -14.01 5.07 11.47
C THR A 84 -14.61 6.35 10.90
N ARG A 85 -14.39 7.50 11.53
CA ARG A 85 -14.91 8.78 11.05
C ARG A 85 -14.25 9.21 9.74
N ASP A 86 -13.10 8.64 9.41
CA ASP A 86 -12.37 8.96 8.18
C ASP A 86 -12.85 8.17 6.98
N PHE A 87 -13.80 7.24 7.15
CA PHE A 87 -14.15 6.26 6.12
C PHE A 87 -14.62 6.91 4.82
N TRP A 88 -15.54 7.90 4.90
CA TRP A 88 -16.13 8.49 3.71
C TRP A 88 -15.16 9.39 2.95
N ILE A 89 -14.32 10.13 3.65
CA ILE A 89 -13.28 10.95 3.02
C ILE A 89 -12.25 10.03 2.35
N PHE A 90 -11.82 8.99 3.06
CA PHE A 90 -10.93 7.99 2.49
C PHE A 90 -11.52 7.39 1.20
N ASN A 91 -12.78 6.96 1.24
CA ASN A 91 -13.42 6.34 0.08
C ASN A 91 -13.38 7.27 -1.15
N LYS A 92 -13.64 8.55 -0.96
CA LYS A 92 -13.65 9.51 -2.06
C LYS A 92 -12.27 9.63 -2.71
N ILE A 93 -11.22 9.71 -1.90
CA ILE A 93 -9.86 9.83 -2.41
C ILE A 93 -9.42 8.51 -3.07
N TYR A 94 -9.69 7.40 -2.40
CA TYR A 94 -9.36 6.06 -2.91
C TYR A 94 -9.99 5.82 -4.28
N ALA A 95 -11.27 6.17 -4.44
CA ALA A 95 -11.99 5.97 -5.70
C ALA A 95 -11.30 6.67 -6.88
N SER A 96 -10.67 7.82 -6.63
CA SER A 96 -10.01 8.58 -7.68
C SER A 96 -8.80 7.84 -8.29
N TYR A 97 -8.28 6.83 -7.59
CA TYR A 97 -7.16 6.02 -8.09
C TYR A 97 -7.62 4.86 -8.96
N PHE A 98 -8.91 4.56 -8.99
CA PHE A 98 -9.48 3.43 -9.75
C PHE A 98 -10.60 3.89 -10.69
N PRO A 99 -10.29 4.77 -11.67
CA PRO A 99 -11.32 5.31 -12.54
C PRO A 99 -11.96 4.28 -13.48
N ASN A 100 -11.27 3.15 -13.72
CA ASN A 100 -11.72 2.13 -14.66
C ASN A 100 -12.32 0.92 -13.95
N GLY A 101 -12.60 1.02 -12.66
CA GLY A 101 -13.18 -0.07 -11.88
C GLY A 101 -12.32 -0.39 -10.67
N ALA A 102 -12.96 -0.61 -9.55
CA ALA A 102 -12.29 -0.84 -8.27
C ALA A 102 -12.05 -2.32 -8.04
N PRO A 103 -10.93 -2.70 -7.39
CA PRO A 103 -10.68 -4.07 -6.99
C PRO A 103 -11.59 -4.49 -5.83
N ALA A 104 -11.58 -5.78 -5.51
CA ALA A 104 -12.20 -6.26 -4.28
C ALA A 104 -11.47 -5.66 -3.08
N ARG A 105 -12.19 -5.35 -2.02
CA ARG A 105 -11.58 -4.66 -0.87
C ARG A 105 -12.22 -5.09 0.44
N SER A 106 -11.39 -5.18 1.47
CA SER A 106 -11.85 -5.21 2.87
C SER A 106 -11.27 -4.00 3.58
N THR A 107 -12.06 -3.36 4.43
CA THR A 107 -11.64 -2.20 5.21
C THR A 107 -12.03 -2.40 6.65
N VAL A 108 -11.07 -2.30 7.55
CA VAL A 108 -11.31 -2.48 8.99
C VAL A 108 -10.71 -1.32 9.79
N LYS A 109 -11.24 -1.10 10.97
CA LYS A 109 -10.64 -0.19 11.94
C LYS A 109 -9.58 -0.93 12.72
N SER A 110 -8.39 -0.35 12.84
CA SER A 110 -7.32 -0.92 13.64
C SER A 110 -6.30 0.14 14.00
N GLN A 111 -5.72 0.03 15.18
CA GLN A 111 -4.54 0.79 15.53
C GLN A 111 -3.37 0.22 14.73
N LEU A 112 -2.51 1.07 14.22
CA LEU A 112 -1.38 0.66 13.39
C LEU A 112 -0.10 0.57 14.24
N MET A 113 0.93 -0.06 13.66
CA MET A 113 2.23 -0.17 14.34
C MET A 113 3.01 1.14 14.33
N VAL A 114 2.63 2.09 13.48
CA VAL A 114 3.22 3.43 13.42
C VAL A 114 2.11 4.45 13.63
N ASP A 115 2.47 5.68 13.95
CA ASP A 115 1.50 6.75 14.18
C ASP A 115 1.02 7.31 12.83
N ALA A 116 0.18 6.54 12.17
CA ALA A 116 -0.42 6.87 10.89
C ALA A 116 -1.91 6.56 10.94
N LYS A 117 -2.67 7.17 10.05
CA LYS A 117 -4.14 7.02 10.01
C LYS A 117 -4.59 5.87 9.13
N ILE A 118 -3.71 5.35 8.27
CA ILE A 118 -4.10 4.41 7.22
C ILE A 118 -2.93 3.51 6.87
N GLU A 119 -3.27 2.25 6.58
CA GLU A 119 -2.35 1.29 5.99
C GLU A 119 -3.09 0.53 4.90
N ILE A 120 -2.38 0.23 3.79
CA ILE A 120 -2.97 -0.49 2.66
C ILE A 120 -1.96 -1.54 2.18
N ASP A 121 -2.44 -2.79 1.97
CA ASP A 121 -1.69 -3.75 1.18
C ASP A 121 -2.54 -4.20 -0.01
N VAL A 122 -1.89 -4.72 -1.04
CA VAL A 122 -2.60 -5.14 -2.25
C VAL A 122 -2.04 -6.44 -2.79
N VAL A 123 -2.88 -7.14 -3.55
CA VAL A 123 -2.48 -8.29 -4.36
C VAL A 123 -2.78 -7.94 -5.82
N ALA A 124 -1.78 -8.03 -6.67
CA ALA A 124 -1.93 -7.78 -8.10
C ALA A 124 -1.84 -9.09 -8.86
N TYR A 125 -2.51 -9.14 -10.00
CA TYR A 125 -2.45 -10.26 -10.94
C TYR A 125 -1.82 -9.75 -12.23
N LYS A 126 -0.65 -10.26 -12.54
CA LYS A 126 0.10 -9.85 -13.74
C LYS A 126 0.82 -11.06 -14.30
N PRO A 127 0.20 -11.81 -15.22
CA PRO A 127 0.83 -13.01 -15.80
C PRO A 127 2.19 -12.69 -16.41
N LEU A 128 3.08 -13.65 -16.25
CA LEU A 128 4.43 -13.57 -16.81
C LEU A 128 4.43 -13.60 -18.34
#